data_0a6d7f58c33e4aa1f4de91b9fd2093e4
#
_entry.id   0a6d7f58c33e4aa1f4de91b9fd2093e4
#
_cell.length_a   1.000
_cell.length_b   1.000
_cell.length_c   1.000
_cell.angle_alpha   90.00
_cell.angle_beta   90.00
_cell.angle_gamma   90.00
#
_symmetry.space_group_name_H-M   'P 1'
#
loop_
_entity.id
_entity.type
_entity.pdbx_description
1 polymer ?
#
loop_
_entity_poly.entity_id
_entity_poly.type
_entity_poly.pdbx_seq_one_letter_code
_entity_poly.pdbx_strand_id
1 'polypeptide(L)'
;MTTQVKSRKIRLLASFFTVSSWTMASRIMGFVRDILIAAFFGSGPVAEAFQVAFSLPNMFRRFFAEGAFNMAFVPMFSKKLEAGEDARLFAQNAMAGLATVLIALTLLAQLFMPWFVLAMASGFADDQRFDLATDFGRICFPYILFISLAALLSGVLNSLGRFAAAAAAPVVLNIILVAAMTTAWWLDADVAKALAWGVPVAGIAQLALVWVAANRAGIRLLPQMPRMTSDIKRLALIAAPAALAGGVVQINLLVGRQVASYFDGAIQWLAVADRLYQLPLGVV
;
A
#
# COMPACT_ATOMS: atom_id res chain seq x y z
N MET A 1 42.01 6.71 -4.10
CA MET A 1 40.72 7.40 -4.26
C MET A 1 39.84 6.84 -5.39
N THR A 2 40.41 6.38 -6.48
CA THR A 2 39.70 5.86 -7.68
C THR A 2 38.93 4.55 -7.49
N THR A 3 39.41 3.62 -6.65
CA THR A 3 38.77 2.30 -6.45
C THR A 3 37.48 2.37 -5.63
N GLN A 4 37.40 3.24 -4.64
CA GLN A 4 36.17 3.44 -3.84
C GLN A 4 35.05 4.10 -4.63
N VAL A 5 35.37 5.05 -5.50
CA VAL A 5 34.39 5.73 -6.37
C VAL A 5 33.80 4.75 -7.39
N LYS A 6 34.63 3.86 -7.95
CA LYS A 6 34.19 2.84 -8.91
C LYS A 6 33.27 1.78 -8.26
N SER A 7 33.59 1.34 -7.03
CA SER A 7 32.74 0.39 -6.30
C SER A 7 31.39 0.98 -5.89
N ARG A 8 31.36 2.26 -5.52
CA ARG A 8 30.12 2.98 -5.17
C ARG A 8 29.20 3.16 -6.39
N LYS A 9 29.76 3.49 -7.57
CA LYS A 9 29.02 3.59 -8.83
C LYS A 9 28.41 2.25 -9.27
N ILE A 10 29.15 1.15 -9.16
CA ILE A 10 28.67 -0.20 -9.51
C ILE A 10 27.53 -0.63 -8.58
N ARG A 11 27.61 -0.33 -7.28
CA ARG A 11 26.54 -0.63 -6.32
C ARG A 11 25.26 0.19 -6.57
N LEU A 12 25.39 1.45 -6.97
CA LEU A 12 24.27 2.31 -7.34
C LEU A 12 23.56 1.80 -8.61
N LEU A 13 24.33 1.43 -9.64
CA LEU A 13 23.77 0.85 -10.87
C LEU A 13 23.04 -0.47 -10.59
N ALA A 14 23.64 -1.37 -9.80
CA ALA A 14 23.01 -2.63 -9.43
C ALA A 14 21.69 -2.42 -8.65
N SER A 15 21.68 -1.46 -7.72
CA SER A 15 20.46 -1.09 -6.99
C SER A 15 19.39 -0.50 -7.91
N PHE A 16 19.78 0.35 -8.86
CA PHE A 16 18.87 0.92 -9.86
C PHE A 16 18.24 -0.19 -10.71
N PHE A 17 19.04 -1.09 -11.29
CA PHE A 17 18.50 -2.21 -12.07
C PHE A 17 17.58 -3.12 -11.24
N THR A 18 17.93 -3.38 -9.98
CA THR A 18 17.08 -4.18 -9.08
C THR A 18 15.72 -3.52 -8.88
N VAL A 19 15.69 -2.23 -8.54
CA VAL A 19 14.42 -1.50 -8.33
C VAL A 19 13.62 -1.42 -9.62
N SER A 20 14.26 -1.07 -10.74
CA SER A 20 13.59 -0.97 -12.04
C SER A 20 12.99 -2.29 -12.51
N SER A 21 13.72 -3.41 -12.34
CA SER A 21 13.24 -4.74 -12.71
C SER A 21 12.02 -5.15 -11.88
N TRP A 22 12.04 -4.94 -10.56
CA TRP A 22 10.90 -5.24 -9.69
C TRP A 22 9.71 -4.31 -9.97
N THR A 23 9.97 -3.04 -10.27
CA THR A 23 8.91 -2.08 -10.66
C THR A 23 8.25 -2.51 -11.96
N MET A 24 9.03 -2.91 -12.97
CA MET A 24 8.51 -3.43 -14.23
C MET A 24 7.69 -4.72 -14.01
N ALA A 25 8.23 -5.68 -13.26
CA ALA A 25 7.51 -6.90 -12.89
C ALA A 25 6.18 -6.60 -12.19
N SER A 26 6.16 -5.64 -11.27
CA SER A 26 4.93 -5.20 -10.59
C SER A 26 3.90 -4.61 -11.55
N ARG A 27 4.35 -3.81 -12.54
CA ARG A 27 3.45 -3.21 -13.54
C ARG A 27 2.83 -4.28 -14.45
N ILE A 28 3.66 -5.22 -14.93
CA ILE A 28 3.20 -6.34 -15.76
C ILE A 28 2.18 -7.18 -14.98
N MET A 29 2.52 -7.60 -13.76
CA MET A 29 1.63 -8.40 -12.92
C MET A 29 0.35 -7.64 -12.54
N GLY A 30 0.44 -6.33 -12.31
CA GLY A 30 -0.71 -5.47 -12.09
C GLY A 30 -1.62 -5.40 -13.31
N PHE A 31 -1.05 -5.33 -14.52
CA PHE A 31 -1.81 -5.38 -15.76
C PHE A 31 -2.50 -6.73 -15.98
N VAL A 32 -1.81 -7.84 -15.73
CA VAL A 32 -2.40 -9.20 -15.76
C VAL A 32 -3.58 -9.31 -14.79
N ARG A 33 -3.43 -8.82 -13.57
CA ARG A 33 -4.53 -8.77 -12.59
C ARG A 33 -5.73 -7.99 -13.12
N ASP A 34 -5.50 -6.82 -13.71
CA ASP A 34 -6.58 -5.95 -14.18
C ASP A 34 -7.29 -6.55 -15.40
N ILE A 35 -6.56 -7.28 -16.27
CA ILE A 35 -7.15 -8.09 -17.36
C ILE A 35 -8.06 -9.18 -16.78
N LEU A 36 -7.60 -9.89 -15.74
CA LEU A 36 -8.43 -10.94 -15.12
C LEU A 36 -9.68 -10.35 -14.45
N ILE A 37 -9.58 -9.22 -13.77
CA ILE A 37 -10.73 -8.52 -13.19
C ILE A 37 -11.72 -8.18 -14.32
N ALA A 38 -11.23 -7.64 -15.44
CA ALA A 38 -12.07 -7.33 -16.58
C ALA A 38 -12.67 -8.58 -17.24
N ALA A 39 -11.92 -9.68 -17.32
CA ALA A 39 -12.39 -10.94 -17.90
C ALA A 39 -13.48 -11.61 -17.05
N PHE A 40 -13.36 -11.58 -15.71
CA PHE A 40 -14.33 -12.21 -14.81
C PHE A 40 -15.56 -11.35 -14.54
N PHE A 41 -15.41 -10.02 -14.46
CA PHE A 41 -16.46 -9.13 -13.97
C PHE A 41 -16.87 -8.04 -14.98
N GLY A 42 -16.11 -7.88 -16.07
CA GLY A 42 -16.36 -6.79 -17.03
C GLY A 42 -16.24 -5.40 -16.40
N SER A 43 -17.17 -4.52 -16.74
CA SER A 43 -17.40 -3.23 -16.08
C SER A 43 -18.62 -3.27 -15.14
N GLY A 44 -19.00 -4.46 -14.69
CA GLY A 44 -20.20 -4.67 -13.88
C GLY A 44 -20.03 -4.24 -12.41
N PRO A 45 -21.12 -4.38 -11.63
CA PRO A 45 -21.20 -3.91 -10.25
C PRO A 45 -20.10 -4.46 -9.33
N VAL A 46 -19.70 -5.71 -9.53
CA VAL A 46 -18.64 -6.37 -8.73
C VAL A 46 -17.29 -5.70 -8.96
N ALA A 47 -16.93 -5.42 -10.23
CA ALA A 47 -15.68 -4.74 -10.57
C ALA A 47 -15.62 -3.34 -9.96
N GLU A 48 -16.69 -2.56 -10.11
CA GLU A 48 -16.78 -1.21 -9.56
C GLU A 48 -16.73 -1.19 -8.03
N ALA A 49 -17.50 -2.06 -7.37
CA ALA A 49 -17.50 -2.22 -5.92
C ALA A 49 -16.11 -2.60 -5.39
N PHE A 50 -15.42 -3.53 -6.06
CA PHE A 50 -14.06 -3.90 -5.70
C PHE A 50 -13.07 -2.74 -5.89
N GLN A 51 -13.18 -1.96 -6.97
CA GLN A 51 -12.31 -0.80 -7.19
C GLN A 51 -12.49 0.26 -6.09
N VAL A 52 -13.72 0.53 -5.65
CA VAL A 52 -13.99 1.44 -4.53
C VAL A 52 -13.40 0.87 -3.25
N ALA A 53 -13.72 -0.39 -2.91
CA ALA A 53 -13.26 -1.05 -1.70
C ALA A 53 -11.73 -1.13 -1.59
N PHE A 54 -11.05 -1.52 -2.65
CA PHE A 54 -9.58 -1.62 -2.70
C PHE A 54 -8.89 -0.25 -2.69
N SER A 55 -9.56 0.77 -3.18
CA SER A 55 -9.03 2.13 -3.18
C SER A 55 -9.00 2.77 -1.80
N LEU A 56 -9.92 2.40 -0.90
CA LEU A 56 -9.99 2.93 0.45
C LEU A 56 -8.68 2.74 1.23
N PRO A 57 -8.19 1.51 1.47
CA PRO A 57 -6.94 1.31 2.18
C PRO A 57 -5.74 1.92 1.44
N ASN A 58 -5.73 1.94 0.11
CA ASN A 58 -4.65 2.53 -0.67
C ASN A 58 -4.60 4.05 -0.57
N MET A 59 -5.74 4.73 -0.51
CA MET A 59 -5.82 6.16 -0.27
C MET A 59 -5.22 6.52 1.09
N PHE A 60 -5.66 5.86 2.15
CA PHE A 60 -5.14 6.09 3.50
C PHE A 60 -3.66 5.70 3.63
N ARG A 61 -3.19 4.67 2.93
CA ARG A 61 -1.78 4.29 2.86
C ARG A 61 -0.91 5.44 2.30
N ARG A 62 -1.36 6.09 1.25
CA ARG A 62 -0.64 7.25 0.66
C ARG A 62 -0.57 8.41 1.64
N PHE A 63 -1.64 8.64 2.43
CA PHE A 63 -1.63 9.64 3.48
C PHE A 63 -0.62 9.31 4.58
N PHE A 64 -0.70 8.12 5.15
CA PHE A 64 0.02 7.78 6.38
C PHE A 64 1.38 7.16 6.15
N ALA A 65 1.54 6.26 5.19
CA ALA A 65 2.73 5.42 5.11
C ALA A 65 3.74 5.83 4.04
N GLU A 66 3.31 6.18 2.84
CA GLU A 66 4.25 6.50 1.74
C GLU A 66 4.65 7.97 1.69
N GLY A 67 3.76 8.87 2.09
CA GLY A 67 3.99 10.30 2.03
C GLY A 67 4.66 10.83 3.30
N ALA A 68 3.82 11.40 4.16
CA ALA A 68 4.24 12.17 5.32
C ALA A 68 5.08 11.40 6.34
N PHE A 69 4.68 10.16 6.67
CA PHE A 69 5.36 9.38 7.69
C PHE A 69 6.77 8.99 7.25
N ASN A 70 6.95 8.43 6.05
CA ASN A 70 8.25 8.03 5.56
C ASN A 70 9.18 9.23 5.29
N MET A 71 8.64 10.36 4.83
CA MET A 71 9.42 11.60 4.67
C MET A 71 9.99 12.11 6.00
N ALA A 72 9.28 11.92 7.11
CA ALA A 72 9.74 12.30 8.43
C ALA A 72 10.61 11.19 9.09
N PHE A 73 10.16 9.93 8.98
CA PHE A 73 10.78 8.79 9.67
C PHE A 73 12.17 8.45 9.12
N VAL A 74 12.31 8.33 7.78
CA VAL A 74 13.57 7.87 7.16
C VAL A 74 14.77 8.78 7.48
N PRO A 75 14.67 10.12 7.38
CA PRO A 75 15.78 11.00 7.78
C PRO A 75 16.11 10.92 9.27
N MET A 76 15.09 10.82 10.16
CA MET A 76 15.32 10.69 11.60
C MET A 76 16.00 9.37 11.93
N PHE A 77 15.56 8.26 11.30
CA PHE A 77 16.15 6.94 11.48
C PHE A 77 17.62 6.91 10.99
N SER A 78 17.89 7.43 9.78
CA SER A 78 19.23 7.47 9.21
C SER A 78 20.18 8.30 10.06
N LYS A 79 19.73 9.47 10.56
CA LYS A 79 20.53 10.31 11.45
C LYS A 79 20.93 9.60 12.76
N LYS A 80 19.96 8.88 13.38
CA LYS A 80 20.24 8.09 14.58
C LYS A 80 21.20 6.93 14.31
N LEU A 81 21.05 6.29 13.16
CA LEU A 81 21.94 5.20 12.75
C LEU A 81 23.39 5.70 12.54
N GLU A 82 23.56 6.86 11.90
CA GLU A 82 24.88 7.50 11.69
C GLU A 82 25.52 8.00 12.99
N ALA A 83 24.70 8.51 13.92
CA ALA A 83 25.15 9.00 15.23
C ALA A 83 25.48 7.86 16.22
N GLY A 84 25.22 6.60 15.86
CA GLY A 84 25.38 5.46 16.79
C GLY A 84 24.37 5.43 17.93
N GLU A 85 23.26 6.20 17.80
CA GLU A 85 22.13 6.18 18.72
C GLU A 85 21.27 4.93 18.52
N ASP A 86 20.36 4.63 19.48
CA ASP A 86 19.47 3.46 19.36
C ASP A 86 18.37 3.67 18.31
N ALA A 87 18.78 3.65 17.03
CA ALA A 87 17.89 3.73 15.89
C ALA A 87 16.86 2.57 15.87
N ARG A 88 17.24 1.40 16.42
CA ARG A 88 16.34 0.24 16.52
C ARG A 88 15.18 0.52 17.47
N LEU A 89 15.45 1.06 18.67
CA LEU A 89 14.39 1.41 19.63
C LEU A 89 13.47 2.49 19.07
N PHE A 90 14.03 3.48 18.37
CA PHE A 90 13.23 4.49 17.67
C PHE A 90 12.29 3.85 16.64
N ALA A 91 12.80 2.94 15.79
CA ALA A 91 11.99 2.25 14.79
C ALA A 91 10.91 1.35 15.42
N GLN A 92 11.20 0.68 16.54
CA GLN A 92 10.21 -0.12 17.28
C GLN A 92 9.09 0.76 17.86
N ASN A 93 9.42 1.89 18.47
CA ASN A 93 8.42 2.83 19.00
C ASN A 93 7.57 3.44 17.87
N ALA A 94 8.20 3.80 16.74
CA ALA A 94 7.50 4.32 15.56
C ALA A 94 6.55 3.27 14.97
N MET A 95 6.99 2.02 14.87
CA MET A 95 6.17 0.90 14.39
C MET A 95 4.99 0.63 15.33
N ALA A 96 5.20 0.64 16.64
CA ALA A 96 4.14 0.44 17.63
C ALA A 96 3.11 1.59 17.60
N GLY A 97 3.58 2.84 17.53
CA GLY A 97 2.70 4.00 17.40
C GLY A 97 1.87 3.98 16.12
N LEU A 98 2.52 3.70 14.97
CA LEU A 98 1.84 3.56 13.69
C LEU A 98 0.80 2.43 13.72
N ALA A 99 1.17 1.24 14.23
CA ALA A 99 0.26 0.11 14.35
C ALA A 99 -0.97 0.47 15.20
N THR A 100 -0.80 1.16 16.32
CA THR A 100 -1.91 1.59 17.20
C THR A 100 -2.88 2.51 16.47
N VAL A 101 -2.38 3.51 15.76
CA VAL A 101 -3.21 4.44 14.96
C VAL A 101 -3.96 3.68 13.86
N LEU A 102 -3.28 2.77 13.17
CA LEU A 102 -3.89 2.01 12.05
C LEU A 102 -4.91 0.97 12.54
N ILE A 103 -4.69 0.35 13.71
CA ILE A 103 -5.68 -0.54 14.33
C ILE A 103 -6.92 0.26 14.70
N ALA A 104 -6.77 1.41 15.36
CA ALA A 104 -7.89 2.28 15.70
C ALA A 104 -8.66 2.73 14.45
N LEU A 105 -7.94 3.15 13.39
CA LEU A 105 -8.54 3.53 12.12
C LEU A 105 -9.26 2.35 11.45
N THR A 106 -8.69 1.15 11.50
CA THR A 106 -9.32 -0.06 10.95
C THR A 106 -10.62 -0.38 11.70
N LEU A 107 -10.62 -0.31 13.02
CA LEU A 107 -11.83 -0.53 13.83
C LEU A 107 -12.91 0.52 13.52
N LEU A 108 -12.55 1.78 13.42
CA LEU A 108 -13.47 2.84 13.01
C LEU A 108 -14.04 2.57 11.61
N ALA A 109 -13.19 2.17 10.67
CA ALA A 109 -13.63 1.87 9.31
C ALA A 109 -14.58 0.65 9.27
N GLN A 110 -14.37 -0.39 10.10
CA GLN A 110 -15.29 -1.52 10.21
C GLN A 110 -16.69 -1.07 10.64
N LEU A 111 -16.78 -0.13 11.60
CA LEU A 111 -18.04 0.39 12.10
C LEU A 111 -18.73 1.32 11.09
N PHE A 112 -17.95 2.18 10.45
CA PHE A 112 -18.44 3.25 9.59
C PHE A 112 -18.21 2.98 8.09
N MET A 113 -18.02 1.72 7.66
CA MET A 113 -17.72 1.40 6.25
C MET A 113 -18.77 1.94 5.26
N PRO A 114 -20.09 1.88 5.53
CA PRO A 114 -21.09 2.48 4.65
C PRO A 114 -20.83 3.96 4.36
N TRP A 115 -20.44 4.72 5.40
CA TRP A 115 -20.12 6.15 5.24
C TRP A 115 -18.83 6.39 4.45
N PHE A 116 -17.84 5.52 4.59
CA PHE A 116 -16.62 5.57 3.77
C PHE A 116 -16.92 5.29 2.30
N VAL A 117 -17.81 4.33 2.02
CA VAL A 117 -18.25 4.03 0.65
C VAL A 117 -19.01 5.21 0.07
N LEU A 118 -19.95 5.82 0.81
CA LEU A 118 -20.66 7.01 0.36
C LEU A 118 -19.71 8.19 0.11
N ALA A 119 -18.72 8.39 0.95
CA ALA A 119 -17.70 9.42 0.75
C ALA A 119 -16.86 9.19 -0.52
N MET A 120 -16.68 7.94 -0.95
CA MET A 120 -15.92 7.58 -2.15
C MET A 120 -16.78 7.50 -3.42
N ALA A 121 -18.03 7.08 -3.29
CA ALA A 121 -18.92 6.74 -4.41
C ALA A 121 -20.39 6.88 -3.99
N SER A 122 -20.87 8.12 -3.78
CA SER A 122 -22.26 8.37 -3.39
C SER A 122 -23.29 7.93 -4.45
N GLY A 123 -22.88 7.84 -5.73
CA GLY A 123 -23.72 7.32 -6.79
C GLY A 123 -24.09 5.84 -6.64
N PHE A 124 -23.51 5.12 -5.65
CA PHE A 124 -23.86 3.73 -5.36
C PHE A 124 -25.03 3.59 -4.37
N ALA A 125 -25.47 4.69 -3.74
CA ALA A 125 -26.37 4.67 -2.59
C ALA A 125 -27.66 3.87 -2.80
N ASP A 126 -28.19 3.85 -4.01
CA ASP A 126 -29.50 3.28 -4.34
C ASP A 126 -29.41 1.98 -5.15
N ASP A 127 -28.25 1.35 -5.22
CA ASP A 127 -28.06 0.11 -5.99
C ASP A 127 -27.17 -0.94 -5.27
N GLN A 128 -27.12 -2.15 -5.85
CA GLN A 128 -26.37 -3.29 -5.32
C GLN A 128 -24.87 -3.03 -5.17
N ARG A 129 -24.28 -2.02 -5.85
CA ARG A 129 -22.86 -1.65 -5.73
C ARG A 129 -22.52 -1.17 -4.33
N PHE A 130 -23.49 -0.56 -3.62
CA PHE A 130 -23.30 -0.06 -2.28
C PHE A 130 -23.03 -1.18 -1.27
N ASP A 131 -23.87 -2.22 -1.26
CA ASP A 131 -23.73 -3.35 -0.37
C ASP A 131 -22.46 -4.13 -0.69
N LEU A 132 -22.18 -4.40 -1.98
CA LEU A 132 -20.96 -5.05 -2.42
C LEU A 132 -19.71 -4.26 -2.02
N ALA A 133 -19.69 -2.94 -2.24
CA ALA A 133 -18.56 -2.09 -1.88
C ALA A 133 -18.35 -2.01 -0.35
N THR A 134 -19.43 -2.04 0.42
CA THR A 134 -19.39 -2.06 1.88
C THR A 134 -18.79 -3.37 2.39
N ASP A 135 -19.25 -4.51 1.88
CA ASP A 135 -18.75 -5.84 2.27
C ASP A 135 -17.30 -6.03 1.85
N PHE A 136 -16.96 -5.72 0.60
CA PHE A 136 -15.58 -5.78 0.13
C PHE A 136 -14.69 -4.77 0.87
N GLY A 137 -15.21 -3.59 1.20
CA GLY A 137 -14.53 -2.58 1.98
C GLY A 137 -14.11 -3.08 3.35
N ARG A 138 -15.04 -3.76 4.06
CA ARG A 138 -14.74 -4.38 5.37
C ARG A 138 -13.66 -5.44 5.25
N ILE A 139 -13.67 -6.27 4.20
CA ILE A 139 -12.66 -7.30 3.97
C ILE A 139 -11.30 -6.67 3.59
N CYS A 140 -11.29 -5.70 2.69
CA CYS A 140 -10.07 -5.11 2.16
C CYS A 140 -9.39 -4.12 3.12
N PHE A 141 -10.15 -3.39 3.95
CA PHE A 141 -9.60 -2.28 4.74
C PHE A 141 -8.49 -2.68 5.72
N PRO A 142 -8.50 -3.84 6.39
CA PRO A 142 -7.38 -4.28 7.24
C PRO A 142 -6.02 -4.34 6.53
N TYR A 143 -6.00 -4.42 5.22
CA TYR A 143 -4.78 -4.33 4.42
C TYR A 143 -3.93 -3.10 4.74
N ILE A 144 -4.56 -1.97 5.14
CA ILE A 144 -3.83 -0.75 5.47
C ILE A 144 -2.79 -0.96 6.58
N LEU A 145 -3.12 -1.77 7.59
CA LEU A 145 -2.21 -2.07 8.69
C LEU A 145 -0.94 -2.76 8.18
N PHE A 146 -1.12 -3.82 7.40
CA PHE A 146 0.01 -4.62 6.92
C PHE A 146 0.90 -3.85 5.94
N ILE A 147 0.30 -3.18 4.96
CA ILE A 147 1.06 -2.45 3.95
C ILE A 147 1.77 -1.21 4.51
N SER A 148 1.18 -0.54 5.50
CA SER A 148 1.82 0.62 6.14
C SER A 148 2.99 0.21 7.02
N LEU A 149 2.88 -0.89 7.75
CA LEU A 149 4.01 -1.46 8.49
C LEU A 149 5.11 -1.98 7.55
N ALA A 150 4.72 -2.58 6.42
CA ALA A 150 5.67 -2.97 5.37
C ALA A 150 6.39 -1.75 4.78
N ALA A 151 5.69 -0.62 4.59
CA ALA A 151 6.29 0.63 4.11
C ALA A 151 7.30 1.21 5.11
N LEU A 152 7.02 1.19 6.42
CA LEU A 152 7.97 1.57 7.47
C LEU A 152 9.23 0.71 7.41
N LEU A 153 9.08 -0.62 7.38
CA LEU A 153 10.20 -1.57 7.27
C LEU A 153 10.98 -1.39 5.96
N SER A 154 10.29 -1.07 4.87
CA SER A 154 10.92 -0.71 3.59
C SER A 154 11.77 0.55 3.73
N GLY A 155 11.30 1.56 4.47
CA GLY A 155 12.07 2.75 4.80
C GLY A 155 13.36 2.42 5.58
N VAL A 156 13.27 1.53 6.57
CA VAL A 156 14.44 1.02 7.32
C VAL A 156 15.42 0.31 6.39
N LEU A 157 14.94 -0.61 5.53
CA LEU A 157 15.78 -1.35 4.59
C LEU A 157 16.45 -0.42 3.56
N ASN A 158 15.73 0.55 3.04
CA ASN A 158 16.25 1.54 2.10
C ASN A 158 17.36 2.39 2.74
N SER A 159 17.23 2.77 4.01
CA SER A 159 18.28 3.46 4.79
C SER A 159 19.56 2.64 4.92
N LEU A 160 19.43 1.30 4.88
CA LEU A 160 20.55 0.36 4.89
C LEU A 160 21.08 0.01 3.49
N GLY A 161 20.54 0.62 2.42
CA GLY A 161 20.88 0.32 1.04
C GLY A 161 20.36 -1.03 0.52
N ARG A 162 19.31 -1.59 1.14
CA ARG A 162 18.70 -2.88 0.78
C ARG A 162 17.32 -2.68 0.14
N PHE A 163 17.28 -2.47 -1.16
CA PHE A 163 16.07 -2.06 -1.88
C PHE A 163 15.21 -3.23 -2.40
N ALA A 164 15.78 -4.42 -2.55
CA ALA A 164 15.15 -5.54 -3.27
C ALA A 164 13.80 -5.97 -2.67
N ALA A 165 13.71 -6.16 -1.34
CA ALA A 165 12.47 -6.62 -0.69
C ALA A 165 11.36 -5.55 -0.75
N ALA A 166 11.72 -4.28 -0.57
CA ALA A 166 10.79 -3.16 -0.69
C ALA A 166 10.22 -3.07 -2.12
N ALA A 167 11.08 -3.21 -3.14
CA ALA A 167 10.68 -3.16 -4.55
C ALA A 167 9.88 -4.41 -4.99
N ALA A 168 10.12 -5.58 -4.37
CA ALA A 168 9.39 -6.82 -4.65
C ALA A 168 7.98 -6.86 -4.03
N ALA A 169 7.73 -6.14 -2.95
CA ALA A 169 6.47 -6.20 -2.22
C ALA A 169 5.22 -5.96 -3.10
N PRO A 170 5.17 -4.98 -4.01
CA PRO A 170 4.01 -4.80 -4.90
C PRO A 170 3.78 -5.96 -5.87
N VAL A 171 4.83 -6.70 -6.25
CA VAL A 171 4.70 -7.90 -7.11
C VAL A 171 3.95 -9.00 -6.35
N VAL A 172 4.27 -9.19 -5.07
CA VAL A 172 3.59 -10.17 -4.19
C VAL A 172 2.09 -9.92 -4.12
N LEU A 173 1.66 -8.65 -3.99
CA LEU A 173 0.24 -8.30 -4.04
C LEU A 173 -0.43 -8.82 -5.32
N ASN A 174 0.14 -8.49 -6.46
CA ASN A 174 -0.47 -8.85 -7.74
C ASN A 174 -0.47 -10.37 -7.97
N ILE A 175 0.60 -11.07 -7.60
CA ILE A 175 0.65 -12.54 -7.67
C ILE A 175 -0.46 -13.18 -6.83
N ILE A 176 -0.64 -12.74 -5.59
CA ILE A 176 -1.66 -13.30 -4.69
C ILE A 176 -3.07 -13.02 -5.22
N LEU A 177 -3.34 -11.82 -5.73
CA LEU A 177 -4.67 -11.52 -6.28
C LEU A 177 -4.96 -12.33 -7.56
N VAL A 178 -3.97 -12.49 -8.45
CA VAL A 178 -4.10 -13.34 -9.63
C VAL A 178 -4.33 -14.80 -9.21
N ALA A 179 -3.53 -15.31 -8.26
CA ALA A 179 -3.67 -16.67 -7.75
C ALA A 179 -5.03 -16.89 -7.07
N ALA A 180 -5.52 -15.93 -6.28
CA ALA A 180 -6.83 -16.01 -5.62
C ALA A 180 -7.97 -16.14 -6.64
N MET A 181 -7.98 -15.30 -7.67
CA MET A 181 -9.00 -15.35 -8.72
C MET A 181 -8.95 -16.64 -9.52
N THR A 182 -7.75 -17.05 -9.96
CA THR A 182 -7.59 -18.27 -10.79
C THR A 182 -7.89 -19.53 -10.02
N THR A 183 -7.50 -19.61 -8.75
CA THR A 183 -7.79 -20.76 -7.89
C THR A 183 -9.28 -20.86 -7.58
N ALA A 184 -9.94 -19.72 -7.27
CA ALA A 184 -11.37 -19.71 -7.01
C ALA A 184 -12.16 -20.14 -8.25
N TRP A 185 -11.78 -19.65 -9.42
CA TRP A 185 -12.38 -20.05 -10.69
C TRP A 185 -12.21 -21.55 -10.97
N TRP A 186 -11.03 -22.08 -10.71
CA TRP A 186 -10.76 -23.52 -10.92
C TRP A 186 -11.53 -24.43 -9.94
N LEU A 187 -11.85 -23.92 -8.75
CA LEU A 187 -12.59 -24.65 -7.71
C LEU A 187 -14.11 -24.37 -7.75
N ASP A 188 -14.61 -23.68 -8.78
CA ASP A 188 -16.02 -23.23 -8.89
C ASP A 188 -16.49 -22.44 -7.66
N ALA A 189 -15.56 -21.69 -7.02
CA ALA A 189 -15.82 -20.84 -5.86
C ALA A 189 -16.12 -19.40 -6.26
N ASP A 190 -16.59 -18.59 -5.31
CA ASP A 190 -16.87 -17.17 -5.50
C ASP A 190 -15.58 -16.37 -5.74
N VAL A 191 -15.31 -16.06 -7.03
CA VAL A 191 -14.13 -15.32 -7.47
C VAL A 191 -14.09 -13.91 -6.88
N ALA A 192 -15.25 -13.27 -6.69
CA ALA A 192 -15.33 -11.91 -6.15
C ALA A 192 -14.90 -11.86 -4.68
N LYS A 193 -15.38 -12.79 -3.88
CA LYS A 193 -14.95 -12.93 -2.47
C LYS A 193 -13.49 -13.36 -2.37
N ALA A 194 -13.02 -14.26 -3.22
CA ALA A 194 -11.62 -14.67 -3.25
C ALA A 194 -10.70 -13.49 -3.58
N LEU A 195 -11.08 -12.63 -4.53
CA LEU A 195 -10.35 -11.41 -4.86
C LEU A 195 -10.30 -10.45 -3.66
N ALA A 196 -11.44 -10.23 -2.97
CA ALA A 196 -11.49 -9.35 -1.80
C ALA A 196 -10.62 -9.88 -0.65
N TRP A 197 -10.70 -11.17 -0.30
CA TRP A 197 -9.87 -11.80 0.74
C TRP A 197 -8.40 -11.91 0.34
N GLY A 198 -8.10 -11.98 -0.95
CA GLY A 198 -6.73 -11.91 -1.48
C GLY A 198 -6.00 -10.64 -1.05
N VAL A 199 -6.70 -9.52 -0.84
CA VAL A 199 -6.11 -8.23 -0.46
C VAL A 199 -5.43 -8.29 0.93
N PRO A 200 -6.12 -8.63 2.04
CA PRO A 200 -5.46 -8.73 3.34
C PRO A 200 -4.42 -9.85 3.40
N VAL A 201 -4.63 -10.98 2.72
CA VAL A 201 -3.63 -12.06 2.60
C VAL A 201 -2.36 -11.55 1.93
N ALA A 202 -2.50 -10.79 0.85
CA ALA A 202 -1.37 -10.15 0.20
C ALA A 202 -0.65 -9.15 1.11
N GLY A 203 -1.39 -8.39 1.90
CA GLY A 203 -0.81 -7.48 2.89
C GLY A 203 0.05 -8.20 3.93
N ILE A 204 -0.44 -9.31 4.47
CA ILE A 204 0.31 -10.15 5.40
C ILE A 204 1.60 -10.69 4.73
N ALA A 205 1.50 -11.19 3.51
CA ALA A 205 2.65 -11.72 2.77
C ALA A 205 3.69 -10.63 2.45
N GLN A 206 3.25 -9.43 2.07
CA GLN A 206 4.13 -8.29 1.85
C GLN A 206 4.85 -7.88 3.13
N LEU A 207 4.13 -7.77 4.25
CA LEU A 207 4.73 -7.47 5.55
C LEU A 207 5.74 -8.55 5.95
N ALA A 208 5.39 -9.84 5.81
CA ALA A 208 6.28 -10.96 6.12
C ALA A 208 7.56 -10.92 5.27
N LEU A 209 7.46 -10.64 3.96
CA LEU A 209 8.60 -10.50 3.07
C LEU A 209 9.58 -9.43 3.57
N VAL A 210 9.07 -8.23 3.86
CA VAL A 210 9.93 -7.10 4.29
C VAL A 210 10.46 -7.32 5.70
N TRP A 211 9.65 -7.95 6.57
CA TRP A 211 10.06 -8.31 7.95
C TRP A 211 11.21 -9.30 7.97
N VAL A 212 11.12 -10.38 7.17
CA VAL A 212 12.21 -11.36 7.02
C VAL A 212 13.47 -10.68 6.47
N ALA A 213 13.31 -9.79 5.48
CA ALA A 213 14.43 -9.04 4.93
C ALA A 213 15.10 -8.12 5.97
N ALA A 214 14.30 -7.43 6.80
CA ALA A 214 14.82 -6.59 7.89
C ALA A 214 15.57 -7.41 8.95
N ASN A 215 15.02 -8.57 9.34
CA ASN A 215 15.68 -9.48 10.27
C ASN A 215 17.03 -9.99 9.72
N ARG A 216 17.07 -10.35 8.43
CA ARG A 216 18.32 -10.75 7.74
C ARG A 216 19.30 -9.59 7.58
N ALA A 217 18.83 -8.36 7.64
CA ALA A 217 19.64 -7.15 7.64
C ALA A 217 20.23 -6.81 9.03
N GLY A 218 19.89 -7.59 10.06
CA GLY A 218 20.31 -7.36 11.46
C GLY A 218 19.38 -6.44 12.25
N ILE A 219 18.33 -5.90 11.64
CA ILE A 219 17.34 -5.05 12.31
C ILE A 219 16.14 -5.91 12.73
N ARG A 220 16.21 -6.43 13.94
CA ARG A 220 15.11 -7.19 14.55
C ARG A 220 14.19 -6.23 15.29
N LEU A 221 13.08 -5.87 14.68
CA LEU A 221 12.03 -5.08 15.31
C LEU A 221 11.05 -6.03 16.01
N LEU A 222 10.97 -5.94 17.33
CA LEU A 222 10.00 -6.73 18.10
C LEU A 222 8.75 -5.87 18.35
N PRO A 223 7.55 -6.46 18.28
CA PRO A 223 6.34 -5.78 18.72
C PRO A 223 6.49 -5.34 20.18
N GLN A 224 6.13 -4.10 20.45
CA GLN A 224 6.16 -3.55 21.81
C GLN A 224 4.98 -2.62 22.04
N MET A 225 4.69 -2.32 23.31
CA MET A 225 3.69 -1.31 23.65
C MET A 225 4.12 0.06 23.14
N PRO A 226 3.18 0.86 22.58
CA PRO A 226 3.48 2.20 22.09
C PRO A 226 3.96 3.10 23.24
N ARG A 227 5.09 3.78 23.03
CA ARG A 227 5.66 4.74 23.98
C ARG A 227 5.78 6.10 23.32
N MET A 228 5.17 7.11 23.93
CA MET A 228 5.26 8.49 23.44
C MET A 228 6.55 9.14 23.91
N THR A 229 7.66 8.83 23.24
CA THR A 229 8.97 9.46 23.48
C THR A 229 9.05 10.84 22.81
N SER A 230 10.06 11.65 23.18
CA SER A 230 10.34 12.93 22.53
C SER A 230 10.54 12.79 21.02
N ASP A 231 11.20 11.72 20.58
CA ASP A 231 11.40 11.43 19.16
C ASP A 231 10.10 11.11 18.43
N ILE A 232 9.20 10.34 19.06
CA ILE A 232 7.88 10.02 18.48
C ILE A 232 6.98 11.26 18.40
N LYS A 233 7.04 12.13 19.43
CA LYS A 233 6.36 13.44 19.37
C LYS A 233 6.87 14.29 18.20
N ARG A 234 8.20 14.36 18.05
CA ARG A 234 8.84 15.10 16.95
C ARG A 234 8.46 14.50 15.59
N LEU A 235 8.48 13.16 15.47
CA LEU A 235 8.05 12.46 14.25
C LEU A 235 6.60 12.83 13.91
N ALA A 236 5.68 12.78 14.87
CA ALA A 236 4.28 13.12 14.68
C ALA A 236 4.08 14.60 14.26
N LEU A 237 4.80 15.52 14.88
CA LEU A 237 4.76 16.96 14.56
C LEU A 237 5.26 17.26 13.12
N ILE A 238 6.23 16.50 12.62
CA ILE A 238 6.73 16.66 11.24
C ILE A 238 5.79 15.95 10.25
N ALA A 239 5.30 14.76 10.60
CA ALA A 239 4.46 13.96 9.73
C ALA A 239 3.04 14.55 9.54
N ALA A 240 2.45 15.17 10.57
CA ALA A 240 1.08 15.66 10.50
C ALA A 240 0.85 16.76 9.43
N PRO A 241 1.66 17.82 9.34
CA PRO A 241 1.52 18.83 8.28
C PRO A 241 1.79 18.24 6.88
N ALA A 242 2.78 17.32 6.77
CA ALA A 242 3.10 16.66 5.51
C ALA A 242 1.96 15.73 5.04
N ALA A 243 1.24 15.08 5.97
CA ALA A 243 0.04 14.31 5.68
C ALA A 243 -1.07 15.20 5.10
N LEU A 244 -1.31 16.36 5.72
CA LEU A 244 -2.30 17.31 5.23
C LEU A 244 -1.96 17.81 3.81
N ALA A 245 -0.70 18.15 3.55
CA ALA A 245 -0.25 18.59 2.23
C ALA A 245 -0.41 17.51 1.15
N GLY A 246 -0.07 16.24 1.48
CA GLY A 246 -0.28 15.09 0.57
C GLY A 246 -1.76 14.78 0.34
N GLY A 247 -2.64 15.23 1.23
CA GLY A 247 -4.07 15.05 1.16
C GLY A 247 -4.75 15.72 -0.03
N VAL A 248 -4.24 16.86 -0.48
CA VAL A 248 -4.85 17.62 -1.58
C VAL A 248 -4.94 16.78 -2.86
N VAL A 249 -3.89 16.02 -3.19
CA VAL A 249 -3.88 15.13 -4.37
C VAL A 249 -4.93 14.01 -4.20
N GLN A 250 -5.09 13.48 -2.99
CA GLN A 250 -6.06 12.42 -2.73
C GLN A 250 -7.50 12.93 -2.82
N ILE A 251 -7.76 14.19 -2.41
CA ILE A 251 -9.08 14.84 -2.56
C ILE A 251 -9.45 14.94 -4.04
N ASN A 252 -8.54 15.33 -4.91
CA ASN A 252 -8.82 15.40 -6.34
C ASN A 252 -9.21 14.02 -6.94
N LEU A 253 -8.50 12.96 -6.55
CA LEU A 253 -8.84 11.59 -6.95
C LEU A 253 -10.19 11.15 -6.38
N LEU A 254 -10.52 11.56 -5.16
CA LEU A 254 -11.79 11.30 -4.52
C LEU A 254 -12.94 11.96 -5.30
N VAL A 255 -12.82 13.24 -5.65
CA VAL A 255 -13.81 13.98 -6.43
C VAL A 255 -14.05 13.30 -7.79
N GLY A 256 -12.99 12.91 -8.49
CA GLY A 256 -13.10 12.20 -9.76
C GLY A 256 -13.91 10.90 -9.65
N ARG A 257 -13.67 10.10 -8.60
CA ARG A 257 -14.44 8.88 -8.33
C ARG A 257 -15.88 9.15 -7.94
N GLN A 258 -16.11 10.18 -7.13
CA GLN A 258 -17.43 10.59 -6.71
C GLN A 258 -18.31 10.90 -7.94
N VAL A 259 -17.78 11.66 -8.89
CA VAL A 259 -18.48 11.96 -10.16
C VAL A 259 -18.66 10.68 -10.98
N ALA A 260 -17.64 9.85 -11.13
CA ALA A 260 -17.71 8.61 -11.90
C ALA A 260 -18.73 7.61 -11.33
N SER A 261 -18.97 7.62 -10.01
CA SER A 261 -19.91 6.68 -9.37
C SER A 261 -21.35 6.81 -9.83
N TYR A 262 -21.73 7.93 -10.40
CA TYR A 262 -23.08 8.17 -10.97
C TYR A 262 -23.28 7.57 -12.38
N PHE A 263 -22.23 7.02 -12.99
CA PHE A 263 -22.27 6.43 -14.31
C PHE A 263 -21.85 4.97 -14.24
N ASP A 264 -22.69 4.07 -14.77
CA ASP A 264 -22.44 2.63 -14.73
C ASP A 264 -21.18 2.26 -15.50
N GLY A 265 -20.31 1.51 -14.85
CA GLY A 265 -19.02 1.06 -15.40
C GLY A 265 -17.90 2.11 -15.39
N ALA A 266 -18.20 3.38 -15.08
CA ALA A 266 -17.23 4.46 -15.25
C ALA A 266 -16.04 4.35 -14.28
N ILE A 267 -16.23 3.88 -13.06
CA ILE A 267 -15.14 3.65 -12.10
C ILE A 267 -14.17 2.60 -12.63
N GLN A 268 -14.69 1.51 -13.22
CA GLN A 268 -13.85 0.47 -13.81
C GLN A 268 -13.14 0.98 -15.07
N TRP A 269 -13.82 1.74 -15.93
CA TRP A 269 -13.19 2.32 -17.12
C TRP A 269 -12.06 3.28 -16.77
N LEU A 270 -12.26 4.13 -15.76
CA LEU A 270 -11.19 5.01 -15.26
C LEU A 270 -9.99 4.20 -14.72
N ALA A 271 -10.25 3.12 -13.98
CA ALA A 271 -9.18 2.27 -13.45
C ALA A 271 -8.35 1.63 -14.59
N VAL A 272 -9.01 1.16 -15.67
CA VAL A 272 -8.33 0.60 -16.84
C VAL A 272 -7.56 1.70 -17.61
N ALA A 273 -8.17 2.87 -17.82
CA ALA A 273 -7.53 4.00 -18.49
C ALA A 273 -6.27 4.47 -17.75
N ASP A 274 -6.36 4.63 -16.42
CA ASP A 274 -5.21 4.96 -15.57
C ASP A 274 -4.09 3.92 -15.69
N ARG A 275 -4.44 2.64 -15.79
CA ARG A 275 -3.45 1.57 -15.94
C ARG A 275 -2.75 1.65 -17.29
N LEU A 276 -3.48 1.84 -18.38
CA LEU A 276 -2.91 2.01 -19.72
C LEU A 276 -2.00 3.24 -19.79
N TYR A 277 -2.38 4.35 -19.15
CA TYR A 277 -1.58 5.56 -19.06
C TYR A 277 -0.26 5.35 -18.27
N GLN A 278 -0.30 4.55 -17.20
CA GLN A 278 0.88 4.30 -16.36
C GLN A 278 1.91 3.35 -17.01
N LEU A 279 1.52 2.52 -17.97
CA LEU A 279 2.44 1.58 -18.62
C LEU A 279 3.58 2.31 -19.37
N PRO A 280 3.33 3.28 -20.28
CA PRO A 280 4.40 4.00 -20.98
C PRO A 280 5.27 4.83 -20.03
N LEU A 281 4.66 5.49 -19.02
CA LEU A 281 5.38 6.31 -18.05
C LEU A 281 6.37 5.51 -17.19
N GLY A 282 6.29 4.20 -17.18
CA GLY A 282 7.18 3.35 -16.42
C GLY A 282 8.37 2.82 -17.20
N VAL A 283 8.40 3.07 -18.50
CA VAL A 283 9.48 2.67 -19.41
C VAL A 283 10.44 3.85 -19.64
N VAL A 284 9.99 5.08 -19.46
CA VAL A 284 10.76 6.31 -19.54
C VAL A 284 11.33 6.69 -18.18
#